data_2828eafde6dd1233941b646172e0bdd9
#
_entry.id   2828eafde6dd1233941b646172e0bdd9
#
_cell.length_a   1.000
_cell.length_b   1.000
_cell.length_c   1.000
_cell.angle_alpha   90.00
_cell.angle_beta   90.00
_cell.angle_gamma   90.00
#
_symmetry.space_group_name_H-M   'P 1'
#
loop_
_entity.id
_entity.type
_entity.pdbx_description
1 polymer ?
#
loop_
_entity_poly.entity_id
_entity_poly.type
_entity_poly.pdbx_seq_one_letter_code
_entity_poly.pdbx_strand_id
1 'polypeptide(L)'
;MKMSLKLVAAAAAVASAFALSACGDKKEAAPAKPATPAAPAAQSKAAEPLKVGFVYVAPIADVGYTKQHDIGRIYAIDKVGKDKVTTTFVENVPETADAERVIRQMVADGNKLIFGTSFGYMKYMQKLAKEYPDVKFEHATGYKTASNMTNYNIRFYEGRYL
;
A
#
# COMPACT_ATOMS: atom_id res chain seq x y z
N MET A 1 14.84 -6.96 52.85
CA MET A 1 13.78 -6.41 53.70
C MET A 1 12.55 -6.24 52.80
N LYS A 2 11.60 -7.21 52.73
CA LYS A 2 10.39 -7.41 53.57
C LYS A 2 9.59 -6.10 53.66
N MET A 3 8.40 -5.98 53.05
CA MET A 3 7.07 -6.41 53.43
C MET A 3 6.09 -5.78 52.40
N SER A 4 5.23 -6.46 51.73
CA SER A 4 3.96 -7.10 52.13
C SER A 4 2.96 -6.15 52.80
N LEU A 5 1.81 -5.91 52.18
CA LEU A 5 0.54 -6.38 52.68
C LEU A 5 -0.70 -5.58 52.19
N LYS A 6 -1.61 -6.27 51.54
CA LYS A 6 -3.05 -6.45 51.76
C LYS A 6 -4.01 -5.25 51.62
N LEU A 7 -4.92 -5.40 50.64
CA LEU A 7 -6.32 -5.81 50.80
C LEU A 7 -7.17 -4.89 51.69
N VAL A 8 -8.25 -4.32 51.12
CA VAL A 8 -9.61 -4.42 51.65
C VAL A 8 -10.65 -3.99 50.60
N ALA A 9 -11.64 -4.82 50.39
CA ALA A 9 -12.87 -4.61 49.65
C ALA A 9 -13.91 -3.89 50.53
N ALA A 10 -14.78 -3.10 49.92
CA ALA A 10 -16.11 -2.83 50.48
C ALA A 10 -17.09 -2.41 49.35
N ALA A 11 -18.15 -3.19 49.24
CA ALA A 11 -19.34 -2.94 48.43
C ALA A 11 -20.30 -2.00 49.19
N ALA A 12 -21.02 -1.17 48.42
CA ALA A 12 -22.31 -0.64 48.88
C ALA A 12 -23.20 -0.31 47.67
N ALA A 13 -24.29 -1.06 47.58
CA ALA A 13 -25.43 -0.82 46.73
C ALA A 13 -26.35 0.24 47.35
N VAL A 14 -26.87 1.16 46.51
CA VAL A 14 -28.09 1.90 46.86
C VAL A 14 -28.97 1.97 45.61
N ALA A 15 -30.11 1.30 45.71
CA ALA A 15 -31.25 1.42 44.84
C ALA A 15 -32.07 2.66 45.20
N SER A 16 -32.57 3.39 44.23
CA SER A 16 -33.71 4.26 44.43
C SER A 16 -34.53 4.34 43.14
N ALA A 17 -35.70 3.74 43.21
CA ALA A 17 -36.78 3.84 42.25
C ALA A 17 -37.50 5.18 42.39
N PHE A 18 -37.85 5.79 41.28
CA PHE A 18 -39.01 6.70 41.19
C PHE A 18 -39.74 6.47 39.86
N ALA A 19 -40.96 5.95 40.04
CA ALA A 19 -41.97 5.91 38.98
C ALA A 19 -42.83 7.19 39.06
N LEU A 20 -43.36 7.55 37.91
CA LEU A 20 -44.70 8.09 37.62
C LEU A 20 -44.65 8.96 36.33
N SER A 21 -45.21 8.45 35.30
CA SER A 21 -46.58 8.62 34.83
C SER A 21 -46.75 9.82 33.89
N ALA A 22 -47.10 9.57 32.64
CA ALA A 22 -48.41 9.84 32.04
C ALA A 22 -48.41 9.75 30.50
N CYS A 23 -49.32 8.95 30.02
CA CYS A 23 -50.16 9.03 28.82
C CYS A 23 -49.67 9.73 27.54
N GLY A 24 -49.76 8.95 26.46
CA GLY A 24 -50.10 9.51 25.15
C GLY A 24 -49.64 8.68 23.96
N ASP A 25 -50.59 8.06 23.30
CA ASP A 25 -50.63 7.54 21.94
C ASP A 25 -49.92 6.24 21.57
N LYS A 26 -50.79 5.26 21.39
CA LYS A 26 -50.55 3.98 20.72
C LYS A 26 -50.10 4.23 19.28
N LYS A 27 -48.85 3.90 18.97
CA LYS A 27 -48.44 3.57 17.62
C LYS A 27 -47.97 2.11 17.66
N GLU A 28 -48.73 1.28 16.97
CA GLU A 28 -48.56 -0.15 16.82
C GLU A 28 -47.11 -0.50 16.38
N ALA A 29 -46.39 -1.21 17.22
CA ALA A 29 -45.05 -1.69 16.93
C ALA A 29 -45.13 -2.90 16.01
N ALA A 30 -44.63 -2.81 14.83
CA ALA A 30 -44.41 -3.93 13.93
C ALA A 30 -43.48 -4.98 14.57
N PRO A 31 -43.68 -6.27 14.33
CA PRO A 31 -42.93 -7.34 14.97
C PRO A 31 -41.44 -7.28 14.56
N ALA A 32 -40.56 -7.29 15.55
CA ALA A 32 -39.10 -7.34 15.33
C ALA A 32 -38.74 -8.63 14.57
N LYS A 33 -38.10 -8.43 13.43
CA LYS A 33 -37.51 -9.49 12.61
C LYS A 33 -36.41 -10.18 13.42
N PRO A 34 -36.34 -11.53 13.45
CA PRO A 34 -35.30 -12.23 14.19
C PRO A 34 -33.90 -11.82 13.67
N ALA A 35 -33.01 -11.45 14.57
CA ALA A 35 -31.62 -11.15 14.23
C ALA A 35 -30.95 -12.41 13.67
N THR A 36 -30.52 -12.34 12.42
CA THR A 36 -29.70 -13.35 11.77
C THR A 36 -28.38 -13.47 12.57
N PRO A 37 -27.93 -14.68 12.94
CA PRO A 37 -26.64 -14.85 13.59
C PRO A 37 -25.53 -14.25 12.72
N ALA A 38 -24.70 -13.38 13.29
CA ALA A 38 -23.52 -12.85 12.60
C ALA A 38 -22.63 -14.02 12.15
N ALA A 39 -22.37 -14.11 10.86
CA ALA A 39 -21.43 -15.06 10.32
C ALA A 39 -20.06 -14.87 11.01
N PRO A 40 -19.30 -15.95 11.28
CA PRO A 40 -17.97 -15.84 11.88
C PRO A 40 -17.11 -14.94 11.00
N ALA A 41 -16.46 -13.92 11.60
CA ALA A 41 -15.50 -13.08 10.90
C ALA A 41 -14.44 -14.00 10.29
N ALA A 42 -14.40 -14.03 8.95
CA ALA A 42 -13.36 -14.73 8.24
C ALA A 42 -12.00 -14.20 8.72
N GLN A 43 -11.21 -15.05 9.33
CA GLN A 43 -9.82 -14.75 9.70
C GLN A 43 -9.12 -14.35 8.40
N SER A 44 -8.78 -13.09 8.24
CA SER A 44 -8.02 -12.61 7.09
C SER A 44 -6.65 -13.30 7.13
N LYS A 45 -6.44 -14.23 6.21
CA LYS A 45 -5.12 -14.78 5.91
C LYS A 45 -4.18 -13.57 5.74
N ALA A 46 -3.07 -13.52 6.48
CA ALA A 46 -2.11 -12.44 6.35
C ALA A 46 -1.79 -12.25 4.86
N ALA A 47 -2.03 -11.05 4.34
CA ALA A 47 -1.82 -10.77 2.94
C ALA A 47 -0.33 -10.94 2.63
N GLU A 48 0.01 -11.64 1.55
CA GLU A 48 1.40 -11.75 1.10
C GLU A 48 1.96 -10.35 0.81
N PRO A 49 3.26 -10.12 1.08
CA PRO A 49 3.90 -8.83 0.79
C PRO A 49 3.73 -8.44 -0.67
N LEU A 50 3.43 -7.17 -0.92
CA LEU A 50 3.38 -6.62 -2.28
C LEU A 50 4.77 -6.72 -2.92
N LYS A 51 4.87 -7.40 -4.06
CA LYS A 51 6.10 -7.47 -4.85
C LYS A 51 6.21 -6.26 -5.76
N VAL A 52 7.32 -5.53 -5.66
CA VAL A 52 7.58 -4.31 -6.41
C VAL A 52 8.90 -4.43 -7.18
N GLY A 53 8.85 -4.21 -8.50
CA GLY A 53 10.01 -4.26 -9.40
C GLY A 53 10.52 -2.85 -9.73
N PHE A 54 11.85 -2.71 -9.83
CA PHE A 54 12.51 -1.48 -10.27
C PHE A 54 13.43 -1.77 -11.46
N VAL A 55 13.29 -0.98 -12.52
CA VAL A 55 14.12 -1.09 -13.73
C VAL A 55 14.98 0.16 -13.84
N TYR A 56 16.28 -0.03 -13.68
CA TYR A 56 17.28 1.05 -13.68
C TYR A 56 18.06 1.08 -15.00
N VAL A 57 18.18 2.28 -15.57
CA VAL A 57 18.89 2.49 -16.84
C VAL A 57 20.41 2.38 -16.70
N ALA A 58 20.94 2.63 -15.52
CA ALA A 58 22.37 2.63 -15.23
C ALA A 58 22.65 1.86 -13.93
N PRO A 59 23.94 1.55 -13.63
CA PRO A 59 24.28 0.90 -12.36
C PRO A 59 24.02 1.83 -11.17
N ILE A 60 23.78 1.22 -10.02
CA ILE A 60 23.74 1.93 -8.73
C ILE A 60 25.17 2.29 -8.37
N ALA A 61 25.54 3.54 -8.60
CA ALA A 61 26.83 4.11 -8.20
C ALA A 61 26.75 4.77 -6.81
N ASP A 62 27.81 5.41 -6.37
CA ASP A 62 27.82 6.12 -5.09
C ASP A 62 26.92 7.35 -5.09
N VAL A 63 26.74 7.99 -6.24
CA VAL A 63 25.91 9.18 -6.47
C VAL A 63 25.16 9.07 -7.80
N GLY A 64 24.20 9.94 -8.02
CA GLY A 64 23.53 10.12 -9.31
C GLY A 64 22.09 9.62 -9.35
N TYR A 65 21.52 9.65 -10.55
CA TYR A 65 20.10 9.44 -10.82
C TYR A 65 19.61 8.07 -10.33
N THR A 66 20.26 6.99 -10.73
CA THR A 66 19.91 5.63 -10.31
C THR A 66 20.04 5.45 -8.81
N LYS A 67 21.11 6.03 -8.20
CA LYS A 67 21.31 5.98 -6.75
C LYS A 67 20.17 6.63 -5.99
N GLN A 68 19.66 7.77 -6.46
CA GLN A 68 18.54 8.44 -5.80
C GLN A 68 17.25 7.62 -5.86
N HIS A 69 16.99 6.93 -6.97
CA HIS A 69 15.87 5.99 -7.06
C HIS A 69 16.03 4.81 -6.10
N ASP A 70 17.24 4.26 -5.99
CA ASP A 70 17.51 3.15 -5.07
C ASP A 70 17.40 3.56 -3.59
N ILE A 71 17.86 4.76 -3.24
CA ILE A 71 17.63 5.34 -1.90
C ILE A 71 16.14 5.45 -1.61
N GLY A 72 15.35 5.92 -2.59
CA GLY A 72 13.89 5.99 -2.46
C GLY A 72 13.26 4.61 -2.28
N ARG A 73 13.72 3.59 -3.01
CA ARG A 73 13.29 2.20 -2.86
C ARG A 73 13.55 1.69 -1.44
N ILE A 74 14.77 1.86 -0.94
CA ILE A 74 15.17 1.43 0.41
C ILE A 74 14.34 2.16 1.47
N TYR A 75 14.17 3.47 1.33
CA TYR A 75 13.33 4.27 2.22
C TYR A 75 11.88 3.78 2.25
N ALA A 76 11.30 3.45 1.10
CA ALA A 76 9.94 2.93 1.01
C ALA A 76 9.79 1.60 1.77
N ILE A 77 10.76 0.68 1.64
CA ILE A 77 10.77 -0.59 2.38
C ILE A 77 10.81 -0.32 3.90
N ASP A 78 11.66 0.61 4.33
CA ASP A 78 11.78 0.95 5.74
C ASP A 78 10.50 1.55 6.31
N LYS A 79 9.82 2.42 5.57
CA LYS A 79 8.58 3.08 6.00
C LYS A 79 7.34 2.21 5.93
N VAL A 80 7.22 1.38 4.90
CA VAL A 80 6.05 0.51 4.70
C VAL A 80 6.14 -0.74 5.57
N GLY A 81 7.34 -1.28 5.75
CA GLY A 81 7.62 -2.52 6.46
C GLY A 81 7.89 -3.70 5.51
N LYS A 82 8.90 -4.48 5.85
CA LYS A 82 9.33 -5.67 5.07
C LYS A 82 8.29 -6.79 5.05
N ASP A 83 7.39 -6.78 5.99
CA ASP A 83 6.24 -7.68 6.08
C ASP A 83 5.14 -7.34 5.07
N LYS A 84 5.13 -6.11 4.54
CA LYS A 84 4.11 -5.60 3.61
C LYS A 84 4.62 -5.42 2.18
N VAL A 85 5.92 -5.20 1.99
CA VAL A 85 6.51 -4.97 0.67
C VAL A 85 7.84 -5.69 0.52
N THR A 86 8.03 -6.33 -0.63
CA THR A 86 9.31 -6.85 -1.09
C THR A 86 9.67 -6.20 -2.41
N THR A 87 10.96 -5.93 -2.62
CA THR A 87 11.40 -5.26 -3.85
C THR A 87 12.48 -6.07 -4.56
N THR A 88 12.44 -6.04 -5.89
CA THR A 88 13.49 -6.51 -6.78
C THR A 88 13.92 -5.38 -7.70
N PHE A 89 15.15 -5.41 -8.19
CA PHE A 89 15.60 -4.44 -9.19
C PHE A 89 16.52 -5.09 -10.21
N VAL A 90 16.60 -4.49 -11.40
CA VAL A 90 17.55 -4.84 -12.45
C VAL A 90 18.22 -3.56 -12.92
N GLU A 91 19.55 -3.56 -12.95
CA GLU A 91 20.41 -2.46 -13.37
C GLU A 91 20.85 -2.59 -14.82
N ASN A 92 21.39 -1.50 -15.39
CA ASN A 92 21.94 -1.48 -16.72
C ASN A 92 20.98 -1.95 -17.81
N VAL A 93 19.70 -1.63 -17.66
CA VAL A 93 18.70 -1.99 -18.66
C VAL A 93 18.68 -0.88 -19.73
N PRO A 94 19.10 -1.14 -20.97
CA PRO A 94 19.08 -0.12 -22.00
C PRO A 94 17.65 0.23 -22.41
N GLU A 95 17.46 1.45 -22.95
CA GLU A 95 16.17 1.96 -23.42
C GLU A 95 15.74 1.34 -24.77
N THR A 96 15.89 0.04 -24.88
CA THR A 96 15.61 -0.78 -26.07
C THR A 96 14.53 -1.82 -25.77
N ALA A 97 14.35 -2.81 -26.64
CA ALA A 97 13.48 -3.96 -26.41
C ALA A 97 13.87 -4.78 -25.16
N ASP A 98 15.08 -4.62 -24.65
CA ASP A 98 15.51 -5.25 -23.39
C ASP A 98 14.68 -4.76 -22.20
N ALA A 99 14.29 -3.49 -22.20
CA ALA A 99 13.40 -2.96 -21.16
C ALA A 99 12.05 -3.70 -21.16
N GLU A 100 11.48 -3.98 -22.32
CA GLU A 100 10.24 -4.77 -22.43
C GLU A 100 10.45 -6.19 -21.88
N ARG A 101 11.55 -6.84 -22.25
CA ARG A 101 11.89 -8.20 -21.82
C ARG A 101 12.05 -8.28 -20.28
N VAL A 102 12.78 -7.34 -19.70
CA VAL A 102 13.00 -7.28 -18.25
C VAL A 102 11.70 -7.03 -17.52
N ILE A 103 10.87 -6.11 -17.97
CA ILE A 103 9.58 -5.82 -17.33
C ILE A 103 8.64 -7.03 -17.41
N ARG A 104 8.59 -7.73 -18.55
CA ARG A 104 7.82 -8.99 -18.68
C ARG A 104 8.27 -10.05 -17.69
N GLN A 105 9.58 -10.21 -17.51
CA GLN A 105 10.11 -11.13 -16.52
C GLN A 105 9.67 -10.74 -15.12
N MET A 106 9.76 -9.47 -14.75
CA MET A 106 9.29 -8.99 -13.45
C MET A 106 7.80 -9.27 -13.22
N VAL A 107 6.96 -9.11 -14.25
CA VAL A 107 5.54 -9.47 -14.18
C VAL A 107 5.37 -10.98 -13.94
N ALA A 108 6.12 -11.81 -14.68
CA ALA A 108 6.11 -13.27 -14.53
C ALA A 108 6.55 -13.72 -13.13
N ASP A 109 7.51 -13.01 -12.52
CA ASP A 109 7.98 -13.22 -11.14
C ASP A 109 6.97 -12.76 -10.08
N GLY A 110 5.82 -12.23 -10.52
CA GLY A 110 4.70 -11.84 -9.67
C GLY A 110 4.75 -10.42 -9.13
N ASN A 111 5.61 -9.54 -9.67
CA ASN A 111 5.57 -8.13 -9.30
C ASN A 111 4.25 -7.48 -9.74
N LYS A 112 3.60 -6.78 -8.83
CA LYS A 112 2.31 -6.10 -9.04
C LYS A 112 2.42 -4.59 -9.20
N LEU A 113 3.58 -4.03 -8.89
CA LEU A 113 3.93 -2.63 -9.10
C LEU A 113 5.34 -2.59 -9.70
N ILE A 114 5.51 -1.88 -10.82
CA ILE A 114 6.80 -1.79 -11.52
C ILE A 114 7.15 -0.34 -11.80
N PHE A 115 8.31 0.07 -11.31
CA PHE A 115 8.92 1.37 -11.55
C PHE A 115 9.90 1.29 -12.72
N GLY A 116 9.63 2.04 -13.78
CA GLY A 116 10.58 2.24 -14.88
C GLY A 116 11.23 3.62 -14.77
N THR A 117 12.51 3.66 -14.46
CA THR A 117 13.19 4.88 -14.04
C THR A 117 13.89 5.62 -15.18
N SER A 118 13.44 5.47 -16.42
CA SER A 118 13.99 6.21 -17.54
C SER A 118 12.95 6.59 -18.58
N PHE A 119 13.16 7.76 -19.21
CA PHE A 119 12.27 8.31 -20.23
C PHE A 119 12.03 7.33 -21.40
N GLY A 120 13.07 6.68 -21.88
CA GLY A 120 12.99 5.77 -23.03
C GLY A 120 12.21 4.49 -22.77
N TYR A 121 11.85 4.18 -21.53
CA TYR A 121 10.97 3.05 -21.20
C TYR A 121 9.51 3.30 -21.55
N MET A 122 9.12 4.54 -21.82
CA MET A 122 7.72 4.98 -21.94
C MET A 122 6.90 4.13 -22.92
N LYS A 123 7.41 3.87 -24.13
CA LYS A 123 6.69 3.09 -25.16
C LYS A 123 6.48 1.63 -24.74
N TYR A 124 7.48 1.05 -24.08
CA TYR A 124 7.44 -0.34 -23.62
C TYR A 124 6.49 -0.50 -22.44
N MET A 125 6.57 0.39 -21.45
CA MET A 125 5.67 0.38 -20.31
C MET A 125 4.23 0.64 -20.73
N GLN A 126 3.95 1.56 -21.66
CA GLN A 126 2.61 1.80 -22.18
C GLN A 126 2.04 0.58 -22.92
N LYS A 127 2.87 -0.17 -23.65
CA LYS A 127 2.48 -1.43 -24.28
C LYS A 127 2.11 -2.47 -23.22
N LEU A 128 3.00 -2.66 -22.24
CA LEU A 128 2.84 -3.65 -21.18
C LEU A 128 1.68 -3.32 -20.23
N ALA A 129 1.42 -2.04 -19.98
CA ALA A 129 0.26 -1.63 -19.19
C ALA A 129 -1.07 -2.09 -19.81
N LYS A 130 -1.17 -2.11 -21.13
CA LYS A 130 -2.34 -2.63 -21.85
C LYS A 130 -2.44 -4.16 -21.77
N GLU A 131 -1.29 -4.85 -21.80
CA GLU A 131 -1.23 -6.31 -21.79
C GLU A 131 -1.46 -6.88 -20.36
N TYR A 132 -1.06 -6.14 -19.32
CA TYR A 132 -1.14 -6.55 -17.93
C TYR A 132 -1.97 -5.59 -17.09
N PRO A 133 -3.30 -5.58 -17.23
CA PRO A 133 -4.17 -4.60 -16.57
C PRO A 133 -4.13 -4.69 -15.03
N ASP A 134 -3.76 -5.85 -14.48
CA ASP A 134 -3.66 -6.09 -13.04
C ASP A 134 -2.33 -5.66 -12.41
N VAL A 135 -1.36 -5.23 -13.24
CA VAL A 135 -0.06 -4.71 -12.81
C VAL A 135 -0.10 -3.19 -12.88
N LYS A 136 0.42 -2.52 -11.86
CA LYS A 136 0.56 -1.06 -11.83
C LYS A 136 1.96 -0.67 -12.30
N PHE A 137 2.02 0.42 -13.05
CA PHE A 137 3.25 0.92 -13.64
C PHE A 137 3.47 2.38 -13.23
N GLU A 138 4.65 2.68 -12.73
CA GLU A 138 5.12 4.01 -12.38
C GLU A 138 6.30 4.39 -13.27
N HIS A 139 6.11 5.37 -14.12
CA HIS A 139 7.10 5.77 -15.10
C HIS A 139 7.75 7.10 -14.73
N ALA A 140 9.06 7.10 -14.51
CA ALA A 140 9.81 8.33 -14.28
C ALA A 140 9.98 9.13 -15.58
N THR A 141 9.76 10.44 -15.49
CA THR A 141 10.04 11.43 -16.54
C THR A 141 9.20 11.32 -17.83
N GLY A 142 8.23 10.40 -17.89
CA GLY A 142 7.35 10.25 -19.03
C GLY A 142 6.18 11.25 -19.04
N TYR A 143 5.38 11.17 -20.13
CA TYR A 143 4.14 11.97 -20.26
C TYR A 143 2.93 11.13 -20.71
N LYS A 144 3.15 9.85 -21.09
CA LYS A 144 2.05 8.96 -21.47
C LYS A 144 1.54 8.20 -20.25
N THR A 145 0.22 8.11 -20.13
CA THR A 145 -0.47 7.41 -19.06
C THR A 145 -1.37 6.30 -19.60
N ALA A 146 -1.84 5.43 -18.72
CA ALA A 146 -2.87 4.43 -18.96
C ALA A 146 -3.69 4.25 -17.67
N SER A 147 -4.76 3.45 -17.71
CA SER A 147 -5.60 3.18 -16.52
C SER A 147 -4.83 2.60 -15.32
N ASN A 148 -3.72 1.93 -15.59
CA ASN A 148 -2.82 1.30 -14.63
C ASN A 148 -1.37 1.79 -14.74
N MET A 149 -1.12 2.92 -15.42
CA MET A 149 0.19 3.52 -15.56
C MET A 149 0.12 5.03 -15.32
N THR A 150 0.91 5.50 -14.37
CA THR A 150 1.12 6.93 -14.06
C THR A 150 2.55 7.35 -14.32
N ASN A 151 2.78 8.65 -14.26
CA ASN A 151 4.12 9.22 -14.39
C ASN A 151 4.44 10.03 -13.14
N TYR A 152 5.70 10.00 -12.76
CA TYR A 152 6.24 10.91 -11.74
C TYR A 152 7.46 11.63 -12.29
N ASN A 153 7.70 12.83 -11.75
CA ASN A 153 8.82 13.65 -12.18
C ASN A 153 9.38 14.46 -11.02
N ILE A 154 10.64 14.83 -11.12
CA ILE A 154 11.27 15.77 -10.20
C ILE A 154 11.10 17.19 -10.72
N ARG A 155 11.25 18.17 -9.84
CA ARG A 155 11.21 19.59 -10.17
C ARG A 155 12.57 20.03 -10.72
N PHE A 156 12.90 19.63 -11.94
CA PHE A 156 14.19 19.94 -12.57
C PHE A 156 14.52 21.42 -12.62
N TYR A 157 13.51 22.28 -12.65
CA TYR A 157 13.70 23.73 -12.64
C TYR A 157 14.32 24.26 -11.36
N GLU A 158 14.09 23.62 -10.21
CA GLU A 158 14.68 24.02 -8.93
C GLU A 158 16.21 23.93 -8.97
N GLY A 159 16.78 22.88 -9.56
CA GLY A 159 18.21 22.73 -9.72
C GLY A 159 18.86 23.72 -10.70
N ARG A 160 18.07 24.46 -11.50
CA ARG A 160 18.60 25.48 -12.42
C ARG A 160 18.75 26.85 -11.78
N TYR A 161 18.17 27.07 -10.60
CA TYR A 161 18.26 28.34 -9.89
C TYR A 161 19.33 28.36 -8.80
N LEU A 162 20.10 27.27 -8.68
CA LEU A 162 21.26 27.16 -7.82
C LEU A 162 22.54 27.44 -8.63
#